data_d0ce5947a844a89a81546fc1efbc8370
#
_entry.id   d0ce5947a844a89a81546fc1efbc8370
#
_cell.length_a   1.000
_cell.length_b   1.000
_cell.length_c   1.000
_cell.angle_alpha   90.00
_cell.angle_beta   90.00
_cell.angle_gamma   90.00
#
_symmetry.space_group_name_H-M   'P 1'
#
loop_
_entity.id
_entity.type
_entity.pdbx_description
1 polymer ?
#
loop_
_entity_poly.entity_id
_entity_poly.type
_entity_poly.pdbx_seq_one_letter_code
_entity_poly.pdbx_strand_id
1 'polypeptide(L)'
;AAYYRAMDEYLPKDIRHRFASFADDLACGADTLEELFSLYKALVECLFKAGIQVKASKVKYGVEEISFHNYTISKDFTRPKEENLLPIRNCAIPTSVTELKAFLGCTQQMSQYCQDYGIIAAPLHRLTRDKEPFPRPWLEGTDYDIAFHRIKTMMLDGTRFLWNKDSSKRLFIEVDACNEGRGACAYQYADDPPHGEEDEGRYRLRSKEPKRVVAWMSKAWSDHEKQLPVFYREALGRLLCLEAFRNLIETQDVEAGATVYTDHAPSTYAGSLSNKGRLSTWKI
;
A
#
# COMPACT_ATOMS: atom_id res chain seq x y z
N ALA A 1 -2.37 25.04 -0.42
CA ALA A 1 -1.10 25.81 -0.44
C ALA A 1 -0.85 26.67 0.80
N ALA A 2 -1.80 27.50 1.26
CA ALA A 2 -1.64 28.35 2.46
C ALA A 2 -1.49 27.50 3.73
N TYR A 3 -2.28 26.48 3.83
CA TYR A 3 -2.31 25.55 4.93
C TYR A 3 -0.98 24.79 5.16
N TYR A 4 -0.39 24.21 4.11
CA TYR A 4 0.93 23.54 4.21
C TYR A 4 2.02 24.51 4.65
N ARG A 5 1.98 25.76 4.15
CA ARG A 5 2.91 26.81 4.59
C ARG A 5 2.77 27.12 6.08
N ALA A 6 1.52 27.19 6.59
CA ALA A 6 1.28 27.42 8.01
C ALA A 6 1.84 26.29 8.88
N MET A 7 1.66 25.03 8.46
CA MET A 7 2.22 23.88 9.16
C MET A 7 3.76 23.91 9.16
N ASP A 8 4.37 24.33 8.05
CA ASP A 8 5.82 24.43 7.94
C ASP A 8 6.41 25.63 8.71
N GLU A 9 5.64 26.70 8.88
CA GLU A 9 6.11 27.91 9.52
C GLU A 9 5.89 27.89 11.06
N TYR A 10 4.72 27.46 11.51
CA TYR A 10 4.31 27.62 12.90
C TYR A 10 4.28 26.33 13.72
N LEU A 11 4.26 25.14 13.08
CA LEU A 11 4.30 23.89 13.83
C LEU A 11 5.75 23.52 14.17
N PRO A 12 6.05 23.16 15.44
CA PRO A 12 7.38 22.72 15.84
C PRO A 12 7.90 21.55 14.98
N LYS A 13 9.18 21.62 14.58
CA LYS A 13 9.77 20.66 13.64
C LYS A 13 9.80 19.24 14.17
N ASP A 14 10.00 19.09 15.47
CA ASP A 14 10.09 17.81 16.18
C ASP A 14 8.79 17.03 16.23
N ILE A 15 7.63 17.70 16.16
CA ILE A 15 6.32 17.04 16.18
C ILE A 15 5.61 17.07 14.83
N ARG A 16 6.15 17.75 13.83
CA ARG A 16 5.51 17.93 12.52
C ARG A 16 5.21 16.61 11.82
N HIS A 17 6.09 15.64 11.94
CA HIS A 17 5.94 14.30 11.38
C HIS A 17 4.78 13.49 11.98
N ARG A 18 4.23 13.93 13.14
CA ARG A 18 3.08 13.31 13.81
C ARG A 18 1.74 13.68 13.17
N PHE A 19 1.74 14.61 12.23
CA PHE A 19 0.53 15.11 11.57
C PHE A 19 0.49 14.65 10.12
N ALA A 20 -0.60 13.97 9.76
CA ALA A 20 -0.97 13.70 8.38
C ALA A 20 -1.87 14.82 7.87
N SER A 21 -1.62 15.31 6.67
CA SER A 21 -2.44 16.34 6.04
C SER A 21 -2.79 15.98 4.61
N PHE A 22 -4.04 16.17 4.24
CA PHE A 22 -4.51 15.98 2.87
C PHE A 22 -5.56 17.05 2.55
N ALA A 23 -5.27 17.90 1.57
CA ALA A 23 -6.09 19.08 1.24
C ALA A 23 -6.33 19.96 2.48
N ASP A 24 -7.54 19.98 3.01
CA ASP A 24 -7.99 20.70 4.21
C ASP A 24 -8.16 19.79 5.43
N ASP A 25 -8.01 18.49 5.27
CA ASP A 25 -8.12 17.54 6.37
C ASP A 25 -6.77 17.37 7.09
N LEU A 26 -6.82 17.31 8.42
CA LEU A 26 -5.70 17.00 9.31
C LEU A 26 -6.03 15.83 10.20
N ALA A 27 -5.04 15.00 10.43
CA ALA A 27 -5.13 13.90 11.38
C ALA A 27 -3.82 13.78 12.17
N CYS A 28 -3.92 13.39 13.43
CA CYS A 28 -2.79 12.93 14.23
C CYS A 28 -3.24 11.77 15.12
N GLY A 29 -2.30 10.93 15.52
CA GLY A 29 -2.49 9.87 16.47
C GLY A 29 -1.49 9.96 17.62
N ALA A 30 -1.87 9.45 18.80
CA ALA A 30 -1.02 9.36 19.97
C ALA A 30 -1.36 8.09 20.75
N ASP A 31 -0.41 7.60 21.55
CA ASP A 31 -0.62 6.42 22.39
C ASP A 31 -1.32 6.76 23.71
N THR A 32 -1.21 8.01 24.15
CA THR A 32 -1.86 8.49 25.39
C THR A 32 -2.70 9.74 25.15
N LEU A 33 -3.68 9.97 26.04
CA LEU A 33 -4.50 11.17 25.98
C LEU A 33 -3.70 12.44 26.25
N GLU A 34 -2.70 12.38 27.12
CA GLU A 34 -1.81 13.50 27.45
C GLU A 34 -0.99 13.93 26.24
N GLU A 35 -0.43 12.96 25.52
CA GLU A 35 0.29 13.21 24.27
C GLU A 35 -0.65 13.77 23.20
N LEU A 36 -1.83 13.18 23.03
CA LEU A 36 -2.83 13.67 22.09
C LEU A 36 -3.24 15.11 22.40
N PHE A 37 -3.42 15.45 23.68
CA PHE A 37 -3.74 16.80 24.10
C PHE A 37 -2.62 17.79 23.77
N SER A 38 -1.37 17.40 23.98
CA SER A 38 -0.19 18.22 23.67
C SER A 38 -0.09 18.48 22.15
N LEU A 39 -0.30 17.47 21.33
CA LEU A 39 -0.33 17.61 19.86
C LEU A 39 -1.49 18.52 19.40
N TYR A 40 -2.68 18.32 19.98
CA TYR A 40 -3.84 19.13 19.65
C TYR A 40 -3.61 20.61 20.02
N LYS A 41 -3.05 20.90 21.19
CA LYS A 41 -2.70 22.25 21.61
C LYS A 41 -1.72 22.91 20.65
N ALA A 42 -0.62 22.22 20.30
CA ALA A 42 0.36 22.73 19.34
C ALA A 42 -0.27 23.02 17.97
N LEU A 43 -1.18 22.15 17.50
CA LEU A 43 -1.92 22.36 16.26
C LEU A 43 -2.82 23.59 16.32
N VAL A 44 -3.61 23.75 17.39
CA VAL A 44 -4.51 24.89 17.55
C VAL A 44 -3.71 26.20 17.60
N GLU A 45 -2.59 26.24 18.33
CA GLU A 45 -1.69 27.40 18.38
C GLU A 45 -1.10 27.72 17.00
N CYS A 46 -0.69 26.70 16.23
CA CYS A 46 -0.21 26.87 14.86
C CYS A 46 -1.29 27.51 13.96
N LEU A 47 -2.50 26.94 13.96
CA LEU A 47 -3.60 27.42 13.14
C LEU A 47 -4.03 28.83 13.52
N PHE A 48 -4.06 29.13 14.82
CA PHE A 48 -4.36 30.47 15.33
C PHE A 48 -3.33 31.51 14.85
N LYS A 49 -2.03 31.22 14.97
CA LYS A 49 -0.95 32.08 14.46
C LYS A 49 -1.04 32.30 12.94
N ALA A 50 -1.48 31.31 12.22
CA ALA A 50 -1.67 31.38 10.76
C ALA A 50 -2.98 32.09 10.34
N GLY A 51 -3.84 32.47 11.29
CA GLY A 51 -5.15 33.05 10.99
C GLY A 51 -6.14 32.07 10.37
N ILE A 52 -5.92 30.77 10.55
CA ILE A 52 -6.78 29.71 10.01
C ILE A 52 -7.85 29.36 11.03
N GLN A 53 -9.12 29.46 10.62
CA GLN A 53 -10.25 29.09 11.46
C GLN A 53 -10.65 27.64 11.24
N VAL A 54 -10.87 26.93 12.35
CA VAL A 54 -11.36 25.55 12.36
C VAL A 54 -12.81 25.52 12.84
N LYS A 55 -13.66 24.81 12.10
CA LYS A 55 -15.05 24.60 12.51
C LYS A 55 -15.10 23.54 13.61
N ALA A 56 -15.36 23.94 14.85
CA ALA A 56 -15.36 23.06 16.02
C ALA A 56 -16.25 21.81 15.85
N SER A 57 -17.40 21.94 15.16
CA SER A 57 -18.30 20.80 14.90
C SER A 57 -17.73 19.72 13.97
N LYS A 58 -16.61 20.01 13.28
CA LYS A 58 -15.90 19.02 12.44
C LYS A 58 -14.71 18.37 13.15
N VAL A 59 -14.31 18.88 14.30
CA VAL A 59 -13.20 18.32 15.08
C VAL A 59 -13.65 17.03 15.76
N LYS A 60 -12.91 15.96 15.53
CA LYS A 60 -13.03 14.70 16.25
C LYS A 60 -11.81 14.54 17.13
N TYR A 61 -11.99 14.44 18.42
CA TYR A 61 -10.93 14.37 19.41
C TYR A 61 -11.11 13.14 20.31
N GLY A 62 -10.02 12.42 20.58
CA GLY A 62 -10.03 11.28 21.49
C GLY A 62 -10.89 10.09 20.99
N VAL A 63 -10.95 9.88 19.69
CA VAL A 63 -11.69 8.77 19.07
C VAL A 63 -10.74 7.63 18.68
N GLU A 64 -11.22 6.39 18.74
CA GLU A 64 -10.44 5.20 18.40
C GLU A 64 -10.26 5.02 16.89
N GLU A 65 -11.22 5.53 16.10
CA GLU A 65 -11.19 5.49 14.64
C GLU A 65 -11.49 6.86 14.05
N ILE A 66 -10.73 7.24 13.01
CA ILE A 66 -10.99 8.45 12.24
C ILE A 66 -11.20 8.13 10.77
N SER A 67 -12.06 8.92 10.15
CA SER A 67 -12.17 8.98 8.68
C SER A 67 -11.20 10.04 8.18
N PHE A 68 -10.18 9.63 7.43
CA PHE A 68 -9.21 10.54 6.82
C PHE A 68 -9.06 10.22 5.34
N HIS A 69 -9.26 11.21 4.48
CA HIS A 69 -9.30 11.04 3.04
C HIS A 69 -10.25 9.88 2.65
N ASN A 70 -9.77 8.83 1.99
CA ASN A 70 -10.57 7.68 1.53
C ASN A 70 -10.58 6.50 2.51
N TYR A 71 -10.01 6.66 3.69
CA TYR A 71 -9.77 5.57 4.63
C TYR A 71 -10.39 5.80 5.99
N THR A 72 -10.72 4.71 6.66
CA THR A 72 -10.93 4.67 8.10
C THR A 72 -9.64 4.14 8.73
N ILE A 73 -9.06 4.92 9.62
CA ILE A 73 -7.79 4.63 10.30
C ILE A 73 -8.10 4.40 11.77
N SER A 74 -7.64 3.28 12.31
CA SER A 74 -7.63 2.97 13.73
C SER A 74 -6.19 2.86 14.26
N LYS A 75 -6.02 2.48 15.52
CA LYS A 75 -4.71 2.22 16.10
C LYS A 75 -3.95 1.12 15.36
N ASP A 76 -4.63 0.03 15.02
CA ASP A 76 -3.98 -1.19 14.54
C ASP A 76 -4.07 -1.38 13.03
N PHE A 77 -5.09 -0.81 12.39
CA PHE A 77 -5.36 -1.07 10.97
C PHE A 77 -5.95 0.13 10.23
N THR A 78 -5.84 0.06 8.92
CA THR A 78 -6.46 0.98 7.97
C THR A 78 -7.33 0.20 6.99
N ARG A 79 -8.55 0.69 6.74
CA ARG A 79 -9.51 0.09 5.80
C ARG A 79 -10.14 1.14 4.88
N PRO A 80 -10.67 0.76 3.70
CA PRO A 80 -11.45 1.67 2.88
C PRO A 80 -12.71 2.15 3.63
N LYS A 81 -13.13 3.40 3.39
CA LYS A 81 -14.42 3.87 3.86
C LYS A 81 -15.54 3.12 3.15
N GLU A 82 -16.60 2.78 3.88
CA GLU A 82 -17.77 2.09 3.31
C GLU A 82 -18.42 2.91 2.16
N GLU A 83 -18.40 4.23 2.27
CA GLU A 83 -18.91 5.14 1.23
C GLU A 83 -18.18 4.95 -0.12
N ASN A 84 -16.89 4.63 -0.10
CA ASN A 84 -16.10 4.39 -1.30
C ASN A 84 -16.35 3.01 -1.91
N LEU A 85 -16.90 2.08 -1.16
CA LEU A 85 -17.27 0.76 -1.62
C LEU A 85 -18.66 0.74 -2.28
N LEU A 86 -19.54 1.68 -1.95
CA LEU A 86 -20.90 1.76 -2.52
C LEU A 86 -20.93 1.85 -4.05
N PRO A 87 -20.12 2.69 -4.72
CA PRO A 87 -20.09 2.73 -6.18
C PRO A 87 -19.68 1.39 -6.80
N ILE A 88 -18.75 0.67 -6.17
CA ILE A 88 -18.29 -0.65 -6.63
C ILE A 88 -19.41 -1.69 -6.43
N ARG A 89 -20.04 -1.67 -5.26
CA ARG A 89 -21.16 -2.57 -4.92
C ARG A 89 -22.31 -2.45 -5.93
N ASN A 90 -22.68 -1.23 -6.26
CA ASN A 90 -23.80 -0.91 -7.14
C ASN A 90 -23.45 -0.91 -8.63
N CYS A 91 -22.16 -1.06 -8.97
CA CYS A 91 -21.72 -1.08 -10.36
C CYS A 91 -22.31 -2.29 -11.10
N ALA A 92 -23.08 -2.03 -12.14
CA ALA A 92 -23.51 -3.04 -13.10
C ALA A 92 -22.38 -3.42 -14.07
N ILE A 93 -22.57 -4.44 -14.88
CA ILE A 93 -21.64 -4.78 -15.96
C ILE A 93 -21.51 -3.55 -16.89
N PRO A 94 -20.27 -3.09 -17.17
CA PRO A 94 -20.06 -1.91 -18.01
C PRO A 94 -20.56 -2.12 -19.45
N THR A 95 -21.26 -1.14 -19.98
CA THR A 95 -21.74 -1.13 -21.38
C THR A 95 -20.89 -0.24 -22.28
N SER A 96 -19.95 0.48 -21.71
CA SER A 96 -19.06 1.41 -22.42
C SER A 96 -17.67 1.49 -21.80
N VAL A 97 -16.70 1.95 -22.61
CA VAL A 97 -15.33 2.24 -22.14
C VAL A 97 -15.34 3.27 -21.00
N THR A 98 -16.24 4.25 -21.04
CA THR A 98 -16.35 5.29 -20.00
C THR A 98 -16.78 4.68 -18.67
N GLU A 99 -17.79 3.81 -18.66
CA GLU A 99 -18.22 3.11 -17.45
C GLU A 99 -17.14 2.18 -16.90
N LEU A 100 -16.43 1.47 -17.79
CA LEU A 100 -15.31 0.62 -17.40
C LEU A 100 -14.17 1.45 -16.79
N LYS A 101 -13.82 2.60 -17.38
CA LYS A 101 -12.81 3.53 -16.82
C LYS A 101 -13.24 4.06 -15.46
N ALA A 102 -14.51 4.36 -15.25
CA ALA A 102 -15.04 4.79 -13.95
C ALA A 102 -14.90 3.67 -12.89
N PHE A 103 -15.28 2.44 -13.22
CA PHE A 103 -15.09 1.28 -12.35
C PHE A 103 -13.62 1.07 -11.98
N LEU A 104 -12.72 1.06 -12.97
CA LEU A 104 -11.28 0.91 -12.76
C LEU A 104 -10.71 2.06 -11.91
N GLY A 105 -11.17 3.29 -12.10
CA GLY A 105 -10.77 4.44 -11.30
C GLY A 105 -11.14 4.27 -9.82
N CYS A 106 -12.36 3.83 -9.53
CA CYS A 106 -12.79 3.55 -8.15
C CYS A 106 -11.98 2.42 -7.52
N THR A 107 -11.77 1.32 -8.24
CA THR A 107 -11.07 0.14 -7.69
C THR A 107 -9.57 0.33 -7.58
N GLN A 108 -8.96 1.13 -8.46
CA GLN A 108 -7.53 1.44 -8.44
C GLN A 108 -7.11 2.17 -7.15
N GLN A 109 -7.95 3.05 -6.62
CA GLN A 109 -7.67 3.76 -5.37
C GLN A 109 -7.54 2.82 -4.16
N MET A 110 -8.14 1.63 -4.25
CA MET A 110 -8.13 0.62 -3.20
C MET A 110 -7.29 -0.61 -3.55
N SER A 111 -6.51 -0.55 -4.64
CA SER A 111 -5.69 -1.67 -5.11
C SER A 111 -4.71 -2.21 -4.09
N GLN A 112 -4.22 -1.35 -3.19
CA GLN A 112 -3.32 -1.74 -2.09
C GLN A 112 -3.93 -2.72 -1.09
N TYR A 113 -5.25 -2.87 -1.05
CA TYR A 113 -5.96 -3.84 -0.21
C TYR A 113 -6.16 -5.19 -0.90
N CYS A 114 -5.76 -5.32 -2.15
CA CYS A 114 -6.04 -6.50 -2.97
C CYS A 114 -4.77 -7.10 -3.52
N GLN A 115 -4.50 -8.33 -3.10
CA GLN A 115 -3.44 -9.12 -3.70
C GLN A 115 -3.67 -9.27 -5.21
N ASP A 116 -2.61 -9.14 -6.00
CA ASP A 116 -2.62 -9.34 -7.46
C ASP A 116 -3.57 -8.44 -8.26
N TYR A 117 -4.07 -7.34 -7.65
CA TYR A 117 -5.01 -6.43 -8.32
C TYR A 117 -4.57 -6.06 -9.74
N GLY A 118 -3.31 -5.64 -9.92
CA GLY A 118 -2.82 -5.17 -11.21
C GLY A 118 -2.80 -6.25 -12.29
N ILE A 119 -2.57 -7.50 -11.91
CA ILE A 119 -2.59 -8.66 -12.81
C ILE A 119 -4.05 -9.00 -13.16
N ILE A 120 -4.92 -9.06 -12.15
CA ILE A 120 -6.35 -9.35 -12.32
C ILE A 120 -7.05 -8.27 -13.18
N ALA A 121 -6.71 -7.00 -13.00
CA ALA A 121 -7.29 -5.88 -13.74
C ALA A 121 -6.77 -5.75 -15.19
N ALA A 122 -5.68 -6.44 -15.53
CA ALA A 122 -5.04 -6.30 -16.85
C ALA A 122 -5.98 -6.55 -18.04
N PRO A 123 -6.86 -7.57 -18.06
CA PRO A 123 -7.84 -7.75 -19.13
C PRO A 123 -8.79 -6.57 -19.30
N LEU A 124 -9.24 -5.98 -18.18
CA LEU A 124 -10.11 -4.81 -18.20
C LEU A 124 -9.39 -3.55 -18.73
N HIS A 125 -8.12 -3.34 -18.30
CA HIS A 125 -7.33 -2.24 -18.82
C HIS A 125 -7.07 -2.34 -20.32
N ARG A 126 -6.96 -3.55 -20.90
CA ARG A 126 -6.86 -3.74 -22.35
C ARG A 126 -8.09 -3.19 -23.07
N LEU A 127 -9.29 -3.45 -22.57
CA LEU A 127 -10.53 -2.94 -23.15
C LEU A 127 -10.69 -1.41 -23.08
N THR A 128 -9.84 -0.71 -22.31
CA THR A 128 -9.85 0.77 -22.27
C THR A 128 -8.93 1.41 -23.29
N ARG A 129 -8.17 0.62 -24.07
CA ARG A 129 -7.26 1.12 -25.10
C ARG A 129 -8.05 1.41 -26.39
N ASP A 130 -7.68 2.50 -27.10
CA ASP A 130 -8.40 2.95 -28.30
C ASP A 130 -8.36 1.95 -29.48
N LYS A 131 -7.45 0.98 -29.43
CA LYS A 131 -7.25 0.01 -30.51
C LYS A 131 -8.14 -1.25 -30.39
N GLU A 132 -8.76 -1.47 -29.24
CA GLU A 132 -9.59 -2.65 -29.02
C GLU A 132 -11.07 -2.27 -29.00
N PRO A 133 -11.91 -2.94 -29.81
CA PRO A 133 -13.35 -2.69 -29.79
C PRO A 133 -13.91 -3.14 -28.43
N PHE A 134 -14.71 -2.27 -27.81
CA PHE A 134 -15.41 -2.62 -26.58
C PHE A 134 -16.46 -3.72 -26.87
N PRO A 135 -16.49 -4.82 -26.09
CA PRO A 135 -17.40 -5.94 -26.36
C PRO A 135 -18.87 -5.53 -26.20
N ARG A 136 -19.67 -5.81 -27.24
CA ARG A 136 -21.13 -5.58 -27.26
C ARG A 136 -21.81 -6.71 -27.99
N PRO A 137 -22.53 -7.60 -27.30
CA PRO A 137 -22.78 -7.64 -25.84
C PRO A 137 -21.52 -8.02 -25.04
N TRP A 138 -21.54 -7.73 -23.71
CA TRP A 138 -20.59 -8.27 -22.77
C TRP A 138 -20.73 -9.81 -22.73
N LEU A 139 -19.60 -10.51 -22.82
CA LEU A 139 -19.63 -11.98 -22.91
C LEU A 139 -19.20 -12.59 -21.56
N GLU A 140 -20.09 -13.37 -20.98
CA GLU A 140 -19.84 -14.12 -19.75
C GLU A 140 -18.71 -15.17 -19.94
N GLY A 141 -17.94 -15.41 -18.88
CA GLY A 141 -16.88 -16.41 -18.85
C GLY A 141 -15.59 -15.99 -19.58
N THR A 142 -15.53 -14.82 -20.15
CA THR A 142 -14.30 -14.27 -20.74
C THR A 142 -13.33 -13.74 -19.66
N ASP A 143 -12.05 -13.59 -20.01
CA ASP A 143 -11.04 -13.07 -19.09
C ASP A 143 -11.43 -11.74 -18.44
N TYR A 144 -12.04 -10.82 -19.20
CA TYR A 144 -12.49 -9.53 -18.69
C TYR A 144 -13.73 -9.64 -17.80
N ASP A 145 -14.64 -10.57 -18.07
CA ASP A 145 -15.80 -10.84 -17.23
C ASP A 145 -15.38 -11.43 -15.88
N ILE A 146 -14.54 -12.46 -15.93
CA ILE A 146 -13.95 -13.06 -14.73
C ILE A 146 -13.19 -12.00 -13.91
N ALA A 147 -12.40 -11.15 -14.57
CA ALA A 147 -11.66 -10.07 -13.91
C ALA A 147 -12.57 -9.06 -13.23
N PHE A 148 -13.65 -8.63 -13.89
CA PHE A 148 -14.65 -7.71 -13.35
C PHE A 148 -15.28 -8.26 -12.07
N HIS A 149 -15.81 -9.46 -12.13
CA HIS A 149 -16.45 -10.11 -10.98
C HIS A 149 -15.46 -10.40 -9.84
N ARG A 150 -14.25 -10.84 -10.17
CA ARG A 150 -13.21 -11.10 -9.17
C ARG A 150 -12.79 -9.84 -8.44
N ILE A 151 -12.55 -8.73 -9.14
CA ILE A 151 -12.22 -7.44 -8.52
C ILE A 151 -13.38 -6.98 -7.63
N LYS A 152 -14.61 -7.04 -8.12
CA LYS A 152 -15.80 -6.65 -7.36
C LYS A 152 -15.91 -7.44 -6.07
N THR A 153 -15.80 -8.77 -6.13
CA THR A 153 -15.80 -9.65 -4.95
C THR A 153 -14.66 -9.30 -4.00
N MET A 154 -13.45 -9.15 -4.51
CA MET A 154 -12.29 -8.80 -3.70
C MET A 154 -12.44 -7.47 -2.98
N MET A 155 -13.01 -6.44 -3.61
CA MET A 155 -13.21 -5.13 -3.00
C MET A 155 -14.31 -5.12 -1.94
N LEU A 156 -15.30 -5.98 -2.08
CA LEU A 156 -16.46 -6.04 -1.18
C LEU A 156 -16.31 -7.05 -0.03
N ASP A 157 -15.22 -7.80 -0.01
CA ASP A 157 -14.88 -8.66 1.11
C ASP A 157 -14.60 -7.79 2.35
N GLY A 158 -15.53 -7.77 3.31
CA GLY A 158 -15.49 -6.92 4.49
C GLY A 158 -14.34 -7.21 5.47
N THR A 159 -13.54 -8.24 5.22
CA THR A 159 -12.36 -8.58 6.03
C THR A 159 -11.10 -7.83 5.60
N ARG A 160 -11.18 -7.00 4.54
CA ARG A 160 -10.02 -6.35 3.97
C ARG A 160 -9.63 -5.09 4.75
N PHE A 161 -8.54 -5.22 5.44
CA PHE A 161 -7.82 -4.14 6.08
C PHE A 161 -6.31 -4.39 5.93
N LEU A 162 -5.53 -3.35 6.11
CA LEU A 162 -4.08 -3.42 6.22
C LEU A 162 -3.70 -3.06 7.64
N TRP A 163 -2.77 -3.82 8.21
CA TRP A 163 -2.21 -3.47 9.50
C TRP A 163 -1.38 -2.19 9.37
N ASN A 164 -1.47 -1.33 10.37
CA ASN A 164 -0.59 -0.17 10.45
C ASN A 164 0.84 -0.66 10.69
N LYS A 165 1.78 -0.07 9.98
CA LYS A 165 3.20 -0.41 10.14
C LYS A 165 3.69 0.04 11.51
N ASP A 166 4.37 -0.84 12.22
CA ASP A 166 5.14 -0.55 13.42
C ASP A 166 6.62 -0.39 13.02
N SER A 167 7.19 0.82 13.16
CA SER A 167 8.57 1.09 12.75
C SER A 167 9.60 0.32 13.57
N SER A 168 9.27 -0.03 14.81
CA SER A 168 10.14 -0.76 15.74
C SER A 168 10.25 -2.26 15.43
N LYS A 169 9.33 -2.81 14.61
CA LYS A 169 9.31 -4.22 14.23
C LYS A 169 9.86 -4.42 12.83
N ARG A 170 10.51 -5.56 12.61
CA ARG A 170 11.07 -5.90 11.31
C ARG A 170 10.02 -5.91 10.21
N LEU A 171 10.34 -5.29 9.08
CA LEU A 171 9.51 -5.32 7.87
C LEU A 171 9.95 -6.49 6.97
N PHE A 172 9.01 -7.33 6.60
CA PHE A 172 9.23 -8.43 5.66
C PHE A 172 8.57 -8.08 4.33
N ILE A 173 9.28 -8.28 3.23
CA ILE A 173 8.80 -8.01 1.88
C ILE A 173 8.98 -9.27 1.04
N GLU A 174 7.91 -9.88 0.62
CA GLU A 174 7.91 -10.97 -0.37
C GLU A 174 7.70 -10.37 -1.75
N VAL A 175 8.58 -10.70 -2.68
CA VAL A 175 8.51 -10.24 -4.07
C VAL A 175 8.45 -11.44 -4.98
N ASP A 176 7.47 -11.43 -5.87
CA ASP A 176 7.28 -12.44 -6.91
C ASP A 176 7.06 -11.79 -8.27
N ALA A 177 7.59 -12.41 -9.32
CA ALA A 177 7.38 -11.99 -10.70
C ALA A 177 7.03 -13.20 -11.56
N CYS A 178 5.93 -13.12 -12.27
CA CYS A 178 5.44 -14.15 -13.18
C CYS A 178 5.42 -13.64 -14.62
N ASN A 179 4.89 -14.45 -15.54
CA ASN A 179 4.78 -14.05 -16.95
C ASN A 179 3.81 -12.88 -17.15
N GLU A 180 2.81 -12.73 -16.32
CA GLU A 180 1.73 -11.75 -16.43
C GLU A 180 2.09 -10.41 -15.78
N GLY A 181 2.89 -10.44 -14.70
CA GLY A 181 3.19 -9.24 -13.93
C GLY A 181 4.16 -9.46 -12.80
N ARG A 182 4.22 -8.49 -11.92
CA ARG A 182 4.98 -8.51 -10.67
C ARG A 182 4.08 -8.18 -9.50
N GLY A 183 4.39 -8.76 -8.35
CA GLY A 183 3.67 -8.53 -7.11
C GLY A 183 4.61 -8.49 -5.91
N ALA A 184 4.19 -7.81 -4.87
CA ALA A 184 4.86 -7.85 -3.59
C ALA A 184 3.87 -7.68 -2.44
N CYS A 185 4.23 -8.27 -1.31
CA CYS A 185 3.53 -8.18 -0.04
C CYS A 185 4.50 -7.66 1.02
N ALA A 186 4.18 -6.53 1.64
CA ALA A 186 4.88 -6.07 2.83
C ALA A 186 4.07 -6.47 4.07
N TYR A 187 4.72 -7.09 5.05
CA TYR A 187 4.06 -7.55 6.26
C TYR A 187 5.00 -7.54 7.46
N GLN A 188 4.41 -7.65 8.64
CA GLN A 188 5.09 -7.80 9.93
C GLN A 188 4.46 -8.96 10.71
N TYR A 189 5.08 -9.38 11.78
CA TYR A 189 4.50 -10.30 12.75
C TYR A 189 4.13 -9.55 14.05
N ALA A 190 3.26 -10.14 14.87
CA ALA A 190 2.94 -9.58 16.19
C ALA A 190 4.19 -9.49 17.06
N ASP A 191 4.96 -10.58 17.06
CA ASP A 191 6.28 -10.64 17.68
C ASP A 191 7.29 -10.99 16.60
N ASP A 192 8.41 -10.29 16.56
CA ASP A 192 9.46 -10.58 15.58
C ASP A 192 9.94 -12.03 15.79
N PRO A 193 9.87 -12.88 14.77
CA PRO A 193 10.36 -14.25 14.89
C PRO A 193 11.86 -14.19 15.22
N PRO A 194 12.35 -15.14 16.04
CA PRO A 194 13.77 -15.25 16.29
C PRO A 194 14.51 -15.32 14.96
N HIS A 195 15.68 -14.71 14.88
CA HIS A 195 16.51 -14.76 13.67
C HIS A 195 16.65 -16.24 13.27
N GLY A 196 16.06 -16.57 12.12
CA GLY A 196 16.07 -17.94 11.63
C GLY A 196 17.52 -18.40 11.46
N GLU A 197 17.80 -19.64 11.89
CA GLU A 197 19.08 -20.28 11.63
C GLU A 197 19.30 -20.31 10.13
N GLU A 198 20.51 -19.90 9.70
CA GLU A 198 20.96 -20.03 8.31
C GLU A 198 21.08 -21.53 8.01
N ASP A 199 20.08 -22.11 7.42
CA ASP A 199 20.17 -23.43 6.85
C ASP A 199 20.58 -23.27 5.38
N GLU A 200 21.87 -23.52 5.07
CA GLU A 200 22.47 -23.50 3.73
C GLU A 200 22.16 -22.23 2.89
N GLY A 201 22.13 -21.03 3.52
CA GLY A 201 21.88 -19.75 2.81
C GLY A 201 20.44 -19.53 2.41
N ARG A 202 19.52 -20.33 2.91
CA ARG A 202 18.06 -20.17 2.70
C ARG A 202 17.39 -19.82 4.02
N TYR A 203 17.04 -18.55 4.18
CA TYR A 203 16.16 -18.13 5.27
C TYR A 203 14.76 -18.67 5.01
N ARG A 204 14.35 -19.69 5.74
CA ARG A 204 12.94 -20.07 5.88
C ARG A 204 12.43 -19.57 7.23
N LEU A 205 11.73 -18.46 7.23
CA LEU A 205 10.90 -18.08 8.36
C LEU A 205 9.80 -19.12 8.54
N ARG A 206 9.93 -19.94 9.55
CA ARG A 206 8.90 -20.88 10.02
C ARG A 206 8.09 -20.24 11.14
N SER A 207 7.66 -18.99 10.98
CA SER A 207 6.73 -18.43 11.94
C SER A 207 5.36 -19.07 11.76
N LYS A 208 4.79 -19.56 12.86
CA LYS A 208 3.41 -20.06 12.92
C LYS A 208 2.43 -18.89 13.10
N GLU A 209 2.93 -17.69 13.35
CA GLU A 209 2.11 -16.51 13.53
C GLU A 209 1.54 -15.99 12.21
N PRO A 210 0.30 -15.51 12.23
CA PRO A 210 -0.31 -14.93 11.04
C PRO A 210 0.43 -13.65 10.61
N LYS A 211 0.65 -13.50 9.32
CA LYS A 211 1.21 -12.30 8.72
C LYS A 211 0.25 -11.12 8.92
N ARG A 212 0.75 -10.04 9.48
CA ARG A 212 0.08 -8.75 9.55
C ARG A 212 0.44 -7.96 8.28
N VAL A 213 -0.39 -8.07 7.28
CA VAL A 213 -0.13 -7.41 5.98
C VAL A 213 -0.25 -5.90 6.13
N VAL A 214 0.80 -5.18 5.75
CA VAL A 214 0.91 -3.72 5.77
C VAL A 214 0.56 -3.13 4.41
N ALA A 215 0.98 -3.78 3.32
CA ALA A 215 0.68 -3.33 1.96
C ALA A 215 0.77 -4.47 0.95
N TRP A 216 -0.08 -4.40 -0.07
CA TRP A 216 0.02 -5.16 -1.31
C TRP A 216 0.45 -4.24 -2.46
N MET A 217 1.22 -4.77 -3.37
CA MET A 217 1.55 -4.12 -4.64
C MET A 217 1.49 -5.16 -5.75
N SER A 218 0.84 -4.84 -6.85
CA SER A 218 0.93 -5.65 -8.05
C SER A 218 0.78 -4.78 -9.31
N LYS A 219 1.44 -5.19 -10.39
CA LYS A 219 1.34 -4.52 -11.67
C LYS A 219 1.59 -5.51 -12.81
N ALA A 220 0.69 -5.53 -13.79
CA ALA A 220 0.91 -6.28 -15.02
C ALA A 220 2.10 -5.71 -15.81
N TRP A 221 2.83 -6.59 -16.50
CA TRP A 221 3.87 -6.17 -17.43
C TRP A 221 3.29 -5.43 -18.63
N SER A 222 3.96 -4.39 -19.06
CA SER A 222 3.73 -3.80 -20.38
C SER A 222 4.17 -4.77 -21.48
N ASP A 223 3.70 -4.55 -22.70
CA ASP A 223 4.06 -5.41 -23.84
C ASP A 223 5.58 -5.41 -24.11
N HIS A 224 6.26 -4.29 -23.83
CA HIS A 224 7.72 -4.20 -23.91
C HIS A 224 8.41 -5.00 -22.78
N GLU A 225 7.94 -4.89 -21.53
CA GLU A 225 8.52 -5.62 -20.40
C GLU A 225 8.35 -7.13 -20.56
N LYS A 226 7.26 -7.61 -21.19
CA LYS A 226 7.05 -9.05 -21.48
C LYS A 226 8.08 -9.64 -22.43
N GLN A 227 8.69 -8.82 -23.28
CA GLN A 227 9.73 -9.27 -24.22
C GLN A 227 11.09 -9.44 -23.55
N LEU A 228 11.29 -8.94 -22.34
CA LEU A 228 12.53 -9.12 -21.60
C LEU A 228 12.74 -10.60 -21.23
N PRO A 229 13.98 -11.09 -21.28
CA PRO A 229 14.31 -12.41 -20.74
C PRO A 229 13.87 -12.55 -19.28
N VAL A 230 13.52 -13.77 -18.87
CA VAL A 230 12.99 -14.04 -17.52
C VAL A 230 13.88 -13.46 -16.43
N PHE A 231 15.19 -13.66 -16.52
CA PHE A 231 16.15 -13.11 -15.56
C PHE A 231 16.02 -11.58 -15.37
N TYR A 232 15.88 -10.83 -16.48
CA TYR A 232 15.73 -9.38 -16.42
C TYR A 232 14.35 -8.97 -15.85
N ARG A 233 13.29 -9.73 -16.16
CA ARG A 233 11.97 -9.47 -15.59
C ARG A 233 11.94 -9.67 -14.08
N GLU A 234 12.60 -10.73 -13.60
CA GLU A 234 12.75 -11.00 -12.16
C GLU A 234 13.51 -9.87 -11.44
N ALA A 235 14.66 -9.48 -12.00
CA ALA A 235 15.47 -8.39 -11.44
C ALA A 235 14.71 -7.05 -11.45
N LEU A 236 14.06 -6.73 -12.58
CA LEU A 236 13.25 -5.52 -12.73
C LEU A 236 12.03 -5.55 -11.81
N GLY A 237 11.35 -6.69 -11.70
CA GLY A 237 10.21 -6.88 -10.81
C GLY A 237 10.57 -6.56 -9.37
N ARG A 238 11.67 -7.12 -8.88
CA ARG A 238 12.18 -6.85 -7.53
C ARG A 238 12.49 -5.37 -7.33
N LEU A 239 13.25 -4.75 -8.24
CA LEU A 239 13.61 -3.34 -8.15
C LEU A 239 12.36 -2.45 -8.05
N LEU A 240 11.39 -2.66 -8.94
CA LEU A 240 10.18 -1.84 -8.99
C LEU A 240 9.23 -2.09 -7.80
N CYS A 241 9.23 -3.31 -7.23
CA CYS A 241 8.48 -3.59 -6.00
C CYS A 241 9.12 -2.90 -4.79
N LEU A 242 10.44 -2.94 -4.66
CA LEU A 242 11.15 -2.23 -3.59
C LEU A 242 11.00 -0.72 -3.72
N GLU A 243 11.04 -0.18 -4.93
CA GLU A 243 10.77 1.23 -5.19
C GLU A 243 9.33 1.63 -4.77
N ALA A 244 8.35 0.78 -5.05
CA ALA A 244 6.97 1.02 -4.62
C ALA A 244 6.81 1.02 -3.08
N PHE A 245 7.64 0.25 -2.38
CA PHE A 245 7.66 0.20 -0.91
C PHE A 245 8.74 1.07 -0.27
N ARG A 246 9.39 1.96 -1.03
CA ARG A 246 10.47 2.82 -0.54
C ARG A 246 10.09 3.52 0.76
N ASN A 247 8.96 4.19 0.81
CA ASN A 247 8.53 4.92 2.02
C ASN A 247 8.36 4.00 3.24
N LEU A 248 7.89 2.76 3.04
CA LEU A 248 7.78 1.78 4.13
C LEU A 248 9.15 1.38 4.65
N ILE A 249 10.13 1.24 3.76
CA ILE A 249 11.51 0.86 4.09
C ILE A 249 12.23 2.03 4.77
N GLU A 250 12.19 3.22 4.19
CA GLU A 250 12.89 4.41 4.70
C GLU A 250 12.38 4.90 6.07
N THR A 251 11.11 4.60 6.39
CA THR A 251 10.52 4.93 7.69
C THR A 251 10.65 3.81 8.72
N GLN A 252 11.44 2.79 8.44
CA GLN A 252 11.74 1.69 9.36
C GLN A 252 12.87 2.09 10.30
N ASP A 253 12.78 1.70 11.58
CA ASP A 253 13.89 1.92 12.51
C ASP A 253 15.10 1.10 12.06
N VAL A 254 16.31 1.70 12.16
CA VAL A 254 17.55 1.11 11.65
C VAL A 254 17.84 -0.25 12.28
N GLU A 255 17.52 -0.43 13.55
CA GLU A 255 17.74 -1.68 14.29
C GLU A 255 16.76 -2.77 13.86
N ALA A 256 15.50 -2.41 13.59
CA ALA A 256 14.49 -3.36 13.14
C ALA A 256 14.77 -3.85 11.73
N GLY A 257 15.10 -2.95 10.81
CA GLY A 257 15.48 -3.24 9.44
C GLY A 257 14.36 -3.82 8.58
N ALA A 258 14.70 -4.17 7.34
CA ALA A 258 13.80 -4.83 6.40
C ALA A 258 14.46 -6.09 5.81
N THR A 259 13.65 -7.13 5.61
CA THR A 259 14.10 -8.39 4.98
C THR A 259 13.29 -8.65 3.72
N VAL A 260 13.98 -8.86 2.60
CA VAL A 260 13.34 -9.12 1.30
C VAL A 260 13.49 -10.59 0.94
N TYR A 261 12.37 -11.24 0.63
CA TYR A 261 12.32 -12.62 0.12
C TYR A 261 12.00 -12.64 -1.36
N THR A 262 12.69 -13.50 -2.07
CA THR A 262 12.43 -13.81 -3.48
C THR A 262 12.71 -15.30 -3.72
N ASP A 263 11.94 -15.94 -4.56
CA ASP A 263 12.14 -17.33 -4.98
C ASP A 263 13.17 -17.48 -6.10
N HIS A 264 13.58 -16.37 -6.72
CA HIS A 264 14.55 -16.37 -7.82
C HIS A 264 15.98 -16.54 -7.31
N ALA A 265 16.48 -17.78 -7.27
CA ALA A 265 17.80 -18.14 -6.78
C ALA A 265 18.97 -17.30 -7.37
N PRO A 266 19.07 -17.03 -8.70
CA PRO A 266 20.13 -16.17 -9.24
C PRO A 266 20.15 -14.76 -8.64
N SER A 267 19.00 -14.22 -8.25
CA SER A 267 18.91 -12.89 -7.62
C SER A 267 19.50 -12.85 -6.22
N THR A 268 19.54 -13.96 -5.50
CA THR A 268 20.13 -14.05 -4.16
C THR A 268 21.65 -13.99 -4.19
N TYR A 269 22.28 -14.38 -5.31
CA TYR A 269 23.73 -14.35 -5.49
C TYR A 269 24.26 -13.03 -6.08
N ALA A 270 23.39 -12.21 -6.71
CA ALA A 270 23.82 -10.98 -7.39
C ALA A 270 24.54 -9.97 -6.47
N GLY A 271 24.26 -10.00 -5.18
CA GLY A 271 24.93 -9.14 -4.22
C GLY A 271 26.20 -9.73 -3.59
N SER A 272 26.45 -11.03 -3.75
CA SER A 272 27.71 -11.62 -3.31
C SER A 272 28.86 -11.29 -4.26
N LEU A 273 28.54 -10.85 -5.48
CA LEU A 273 29.52 -10.47 -6.50
C LEU A 273 30.05 -9.04 -6.35
N SER A 274 29.36 -8.14 -5.65
CA SER A 274 29.76 -6.73 -5.53
C SER A 274 30.36 -6.30 -4.20
N ASN A 275 30.15 -7.05 -3.13
CA ASN A 275 30.80 -6.83 -1.83
C ASN A 275 30.63 -8.07 -0.97
N LYS A 276 31.61 -8.43 -0.15
CA LYS A 276 31.56 -9.50 0.86
C LYS A 276 30.49 -9.28 1.96
N GLY A 277 29.36 -8.70 1.62
CA GLY A 277 28.22 -8.41 2.48
C GLY A 277 26.96 -9.04 1.94
N ARG A 278 26.35 -9.88 2.73
CA ARG A 278 25.12 -10.66 2.46
C ARG A 278 23.97 -9.78 1.99
N LEU A 279 23.31 -10.14 0.92
CA LEU A 279 22.07 -9.53 0.39
C LEU A 279 20.81 -9.92 1.18
N SER A 280 20.91 -10.18 2.45
CA SER A 280 19.74 -10.39 3.30
C SER A 280 19.35 -9.17 4.11
N THR A 281 20.18 -8.14 4.14
CA THR A 281 19.90 -6.94 4.92
C THR A 281 20.38 -5.73 4.15
N TRP A 282 19.48 -5.05 3.46
CA TRP A 282 19.75 -3.71 2.97
C TRP A 282 19.71 -2.78 4.18
N LYS A 283 20.90 -2.36 4.65
CA LYS A 283 21.01 -1.12 5.43
C LYS A 283 21.02 0.00 4.39
N ILE A 284 19.91 0.68 4.25
CA ILE A 284 19.81 1.96 3.56
C ILE A 284 19.96 3.04 4.62
#